data_8e65cebc02888b7fb7c18c043536c70c
#
_entry.id   8e65cebc02888b7fb7c18c043536c70c
#
_cell.length_a   1.000
_cell.length_b   1.000
_cell.length_c   1.000
_cell.angle_alpha   90.00
_cell.angle_beta   90.00
_cell.angle_gamma   90.00
#
_symmetry.space_group_name_H-M   'P 1'
#
loop_
_entity.id
_entity.type
_entity.pdbx_description
1 polymer ?
#
loop_
_entity_poly.entity_id
_entity_poly.type
_entity_poly.pdbx_seq_one_letter_code
_entity_poly.pdbx_strand_id
1 'polypeptide(L)'
;MQKIILYTIIIAFSLVTKAFAQEKSFEKKAKEIASNIEMITIEEKNALKKEVEAIDLQVKEGKISAEKGQELKLKIAEERAKNIETKVAIEEEKLAQLVKDKVDGRITDTIEASSRKGGTTIVIGSSSRDSIGQNKTEINLGSMKIYKGEKDKAERKSKRTTSQFVFAFGLNNVITKDENLKDSDFKVWGSHFYELGITYNSRIFKNHNLMHAKYGLSLMYNNLRPTDNRYFVANGDQTDLVQSTVKLDESRFRNVYLTAPIHLEFDFTPKKLSKDGTKTYFRTHESVRLGIGGYAGVRVKSKQILKYEIDDHKIKERQKGDFNVSDFNYGLSAYVGYGQTSLYVKYDLNPMFKNNNIDQNNVSLGIRFDFN
;
A
#
# COMPACT_ATOMS: atom_id res chain seq x y z
N MET A 1 -13.95 18.96 8.52
CA MET A 1 -13.43 18.05 7.46
C MET A 1 -11.98 17.59 7.71
N GLN A 2 -11.06 18.44 8.17
CA GLN A 2 -9.67 18.03 8.47
C GLN A 2 -9.55 17.01 9.62
N LYS A 3 -10.35 17.12 10.68
CA LYS A 3 -10.34 16.18 11.81
C LYS A 3 -10.83 14.77 11.43
N ILE A 4 -11.83 14.68 10.54
CA ILE A 4 -12.35 13.37 10.04
C ILE A 4 -11.29 12.63 9.22
N ILE A 5 -10.45 13.35 8.47
CA ILE A 5 -9.35 12.75 7.69
C ILE A 5 -8.25 12.19 8.60
N LEU A 6 -7.98 12.85 9.73
CA LEU A 6 -7.00 12.37 10.70
C LEU A 6 -7.46 11.05 11.36
N TYR A 7 -8.75 10.96 11.70
CA TYR A 7 -9.32 9.75 12.31
C TYR A 7 -9.44 8.59 11.35
N THR A 8 -9.73 8.84 10.06
CA THR A 8 -9.72 7.79 9.03
C THR A 8 -8.32 7.23 8.78
N ILE A 9 -7.27 8.03 8.92
CA ILE A 9 -5.89 7.56 8.81
C ILE A 9 -5.51 6.69 10.02
N ILE A 10 -5.92 7.04 11.23
CA ILE A 10 -5.67 6.26 12.45
C ILE A 10 -6.42 4.92 12.41
N ILE A 11 -7.67 4.91 11.93
CA ILE A 11 -8.48 3.69 11.77
C ILE A 11 -7.93 2.79 10.65
N ALA A 12 -7.44 3.37 9.54
CA ALA A 12 -6.81 2.59 8.46
C ALA A 12 -5.50 1.93 8.91
N PHE A 13 -4.77 2.54 9.86
CA PHE A 13 -3.55 1.94 10.43
C PHE A 13 -3.86 0.78 11.39
N SER A 14 -5.04 0.76 12.04
CA SER A 14 -5.45 -0.31 12.96
C SER A 14 -6.02 -1.56 12.27
N LEU A 15 -6.46 -1.45 11.01
CA LEU A 15 -7.03 -2.56 10.25
C LEU A 15 -6.00 -3.51 9.59
N VAL A 16 -4.71 -3.17 9.60
CA VAL A 16 -3.64 -3.99 8.98
C VAL A 16 -3.06 -5.05 9.92
N THR A 17 -3.44 -5.08 11.20
CA THR A 17 -2.84 -5.97 12.20
C THR A 17 -3.77 -7.08 12.70
N LYS A 18 -4.39 -7.84 11.81
CA LYS A 18 -4.98 -9.14 12.19
C LYS A 18 -4.02 -10.27 11.86
N ALA A 19 -3.05 -10.55 12.74
CA ALA A 19 -2.48 -11.88 12.95
C ALA A 19 -1.57 -11.93 14.19
N PHE A 20 -2.08 -12.52 15.27
CA PHE A 20 -1.31 -13.15 16.35
C PHE A 20 -0.29 -12.31 17.13
N ALA A 21 -0.75 -11.62 18.18
CA ALA A 21 0.01 -11.44 19.43
C ALA A 21 -0.94 -10.96 20.52
N GLN A 22 -0.69 -11.31 21.75
CA GLN A 22 -1.34 -10.76 22.95
C GLN A 22 -1.40 -9.23 22.83
N GLU A 23 -2.62 -8.67 22.74
CA GLU A 23 -2.82 -7.22 22.54
C GLU A 23 -2.23 -6.48 23.76
N LYS A 24 -1.33 -5.57 23.51
CA LYS A 24 -0.79 -4.68 24.54
C LYS A 24 -1.92 -3.85 25.16
N SER A 25 -1.81 -3.55 26.46
CA SER A 25 -2.84 -2.83 27.22
C SER A 25 -3.30 -1.54 26.54
N PHE A 26 -2.38 -0.77 25.95
CA PHE A 26 -2.70 0.44 25.20
C PHE A 26 -3.49 0.14 23.91
N GLU A 27 -3.02 -0.83 23.10
CA GLU A 27 -3.65 -1.19 21.83
C GLU A 27 -5.06 -1.75 22.05
N LYS A 28 -5.25 -2.55 23.12
CA LYS A 28 -6.56 -3.09 23.51
C LYS A 28 -7.55 -1.97 23.86
N LYS A 29 -7.14 -1.03 24.72
CA LYS A 29 -7.98 0.11 25.11
C LYS A 29 -8.29 1.05 23.94
N ALA A 30 -7.31 1.34 23.08
CA ALA A 30 -7.52 2.16 21.90
C ALA A 30 -8.51 1.51 20.91
N LYS A 31 -8.44 0.19 20.74
CA LYS A 31 -9.36 -0.57 19.89
C LYS A 31 -10.77 -0.62 20.48
N GLU A 32 -10.88 -0.74 21.79
CA GLU A 32 -12.17 -0.70 22.51
C GLU A 32 -12.85 0.65 22.30
N ILE A 33 -12.12 1.77 22.45
CA ILE A 33 -12.63 3.11 22.19
C ILE A 33 -13.05 3.28 20.72
N ALA A 34 -12.26 2.80 19.76
CA ALA A 34 -12.61 2.85 18.34
C ALA A 34 -13.87 2.03 18.03
N SER A 35 -14.02 0.85 18.64
CA SER A 35 -15.22 0.02 18.50
C SER A 35 -16.45 0.68 19.11
N ASN A 36 -16.30 1.37 20.23
CA ASN A 36 -17.39 2.12 20.85
C ASN A 36 -17.89 3.27 19.96
N ILE A 37 -16.98 4.02 19.35
CA ILE A 37 -17.32 5.09 18.39
C ILE A 37 -18.09 4.52 17.19
N GLU A 38 -17.65 3.39 16.65
CA GLU A 38 -18.33 2.72 15.56
C GLU A 38 -19.74 2.25 15.97
N MET A 39 -19.88 1.62 17.13
CA MET A 39 -21.17 1.19 17.66
C MET A 39 -22.13 2.36 17.88
N ILE A 40 -21.69 3.45 18.51
CA ILE A 40 -22.48 4.67 18.69
C ILE A 40 -23.03 5.17 17.34
N THR A 41 -22.18 5.22 16.33
CA THR A 41 -22.58 5.67 15.00
C THR A 41 -23.61 4.75 14.34
N ILE A 42 -23.45 3.44 14.48
CA ILE A 42 -24.37 2.43 13.94
C ILE A 42 -25.71 2.48 14.67
N GLU A 43 -25.71 2.56 16.00
CA GLU A 43 -26.92 2.62 16.80
C GLU A 43 -27.77 3.85 16.49
N GLU A 44 -27.16 5.05 16.45
CA GLU A 44 -27.87 6.30 16.16
C GLU A 44 -28.38 6.34 14.71
N LYS A 45 -27.63 5.79 13.74
CA LYS A 45 -28.11 5.65 12.36
C LYS A 45 -29.29 4.68 12.24
N ASN A 46 -29.25 3.57 12.96
CA ASN A 46 -30.35 2.60 12.97
C ASN A 46 -31.60 3.17 13.66
N ALA A 47 -31.42 3.95 14.72
CA ALA A 47 -32.50 4.66 15.37
C ALA A 47 -33.12 5.72 14.42
N LEU A 48 -32.30 6.52 13.76
CA LEU A 48 -32.75 7.48 12.74
C LEU A 48 -33.57 6.80 11.63
N LYS A 49 -33.08 5.67 11.11
CA LYS A 49 -33.76 4.93 10.07
C LYS A 49 -35.16 4.48 10.52
N LYS A 50 -35.29 3.92 11.71
CA LYS A 50 -36.58 3.48 12.26
C LYS A 50 -37.56 4.65 12.45
N GLU A 51 -37.07 5.79 12.95
CA GLU A 51 -37.90 6.97 13.17
C GLU A 51 -38.34 7.61 11.84
N VAL A 52 -37.46 7.64 10.85
CA VAL A 52 -37.81 8.12 9.50
C VAL A 52 -38.86 7.20 8.84
N GLU A 53 -38.70 5.89 8.96
CA GLU A 53 -39.67 4.91 8.45
C GLU A 53 -41.04 5.05 9.12
N ALA A 54 -41.08 5.32 10.44
CA ALA A 54 -42.31 5.57 11.17
C ALA A 54 -43.03 6.87 10.70
N ILE A 55 -42.28 7.94 10.42
CA ILE A 55 -42.82 9.19 9.87
C ILE A 55 -43.34 8.94 8.45
N ASP A 56 -42.60 8.20 7.62
CA ASP A 56 -43.08 7.86 6.27
C ASP A 56 -44.38 7.09 6.27
N LEU A 57 -44.56 6.20 7.24
CA LEU A 57 -45.81 5.46 7.43
C LEU A 57 -46.97 6.42 7.77
N GLN A 58 -46.77 7.36 8.70
CA GLN A 58 -47.75 8.35 9.09
C GLN A 58 -48.17 9.28 7.93
N VAL A 59 -47.20 9.65 7.08
CA VAL A 59 -47.49 10.44 5.87
C VAL A 59 -48.34 9.62 4.88
N LYS A 60 -48.00 8.32 4.67
CA LYS A 60 -48.75 7.41 3.79
C LYS A 60 -50.18 7.15 4.27
N GLU A 61 -50.37 7.08 5.58
CA GLU A 61 -51.67 6.90 6.20
C GLU A 61 -52.50 8.19 6.28
N GLY A 62 -51.96 9.31 5.78
CA GLY A 62 -52.63 10.61 5.79
C GLY A 62 -52.78 11.24 7.17
N LYS A 63 -52.04 10.74 8.19
CA LYS A 63 -52.11 11.29 9.57
C LYS A 63 -51.37 12.61 9.70
N ILE A 64 -50.36 12.83 8.88
CA ILE A 64 -49.58 14.09 8.80
C ILE A 64 -49.40 14.50 7.35
N SER A 65 -49.27 15.80 7.08
CA SER A 65 -48.96 16.30 5.74
C SER A 65 -47.48 15.97 5.37
N ALA A 66 -47.22 15.91 4.04
CA ALA A 66 -45.86 15.67 3.54
C ALA A 66 -44.86 16.70 4.01
N GLU A 67 -45.24 17.99 4.08
CA GLU A 67 -44.41 19.08 4.57
C GLU A 67 -44.04 18.89 6.07
N LYS A 68 -45.05 18.53 6.88
CA LYS A 68 -44.83 18.25 8.31
C LYS A 68 -43.98 17.02 8.51
N GLY A 69 -44.11 16.00 7.64
CA GLY A 69 -43.25 14.83 7.65
C GLY A 69 -41.78 15.18 7.37
N GLN A 70 -41.51 16.08 6.43
CA GLN A 70 -40.15 16.54 6.13
C GLN A 70 -39.54 17.34 7.31
N GLU A 71 -40.32 18.26 7.89
CA GLU A 71 -39.87 19.03 9.08
C GLU A 71 -39.46 18.12 10.25
N LEU A 72 -40.30 17.11 10.53
CA LEU A 72 -40.03 16.13 11.59
C LEU A 72 -38.78 15.29 11.30
N LYS A 73 -38.58 14.84 10.06
CA LYS A 73 -37.38 14.10 9.68
C LYS A 73 -36.11 14.92 9.86
N LEU A 74 -36.16 16.22 9.47
CA LEU A 74 -35.02 17.11 9.63
C LEU A 74 -34.66 17.27 11.11
N LYS A 75 -35.68 17.54 11.95
CA LYS A 75 -35.51 17.70 13.40
C LYS A 75 -34.90 16.46 14.04
N ILE A 76 -35.41 15.28 13.71
CA ILE A 76 -34.85 14.01 14.22
C ILE A 76 -33.42 13.79 13.72
N ALA A 77 -33.12 14.11 12.46
CA ALA A 77 -31.76 13.97 11.93
C ALA A 77 -30.77 14.89 12.67
N GLU A 78 -31.15 16.12 12.98
CA GLU A 78 -30.35 17.07 13.78
C GLU A 78 -30.15 16.55 15.22
N GLU A 79 -31.19 16.04 15.83
CA GLU A 79 -31.10 15.45 17.19
C GLU A 79 -30.17 14.24 17.24
N ARG A 80 -30.30 13.32 16.26
CA ARG A 80 -29.43 12.14 16.16
C ARG A 80 -27.98 12.53 15.86
N ALA A 81 -27.75 13.53 14.99
CA ALA A 81 -26.41 14.05 14.73
C ALA A 81 -25.76 14.64 15.99
N LYS A 82 -26.53 15.41 16.77
CA LYS A 82 -26.05 15.96 18.05
C LYS A 82 -25.77 14.87 19.09
N ASN A 83 -26.56 13.81 19.13
CA ASN A 83 -26.33 12.66 20.00
C ASN A 83 -25.04 11.93 19.63
N ILE A 84 -24.78 11.73 18.32
CA ILE A 84 -23.52 11.16 17.85
C ILE A 84 -22.36 12.05 18.29
N GLU A 85 -22.42 13.35 18.01
CA GLU A 85 -21.36 14.31 18.38
C GLU A 85 -21.05 14.27 19.86
N THR A 86 -22.07 14.31 20.71
CA THR A 86 -21.91 14.30 22.16
C THR A 86 -21.31 13.00 22.69
N LYS A 87 -21.80 11.85 22.19
CA LYS A 87 -21.30 10.53 22.62
C LYS A 87 -19.89 10.26 22.11
N VAL A 88 -19.59 10.66 20.87
CA VAL A 88 -18.25 10.51 20.27
C VAL A 88 -17.24 11.42 21.00
N ALA A 89 -17.61 12.63 21.38
CA ALA A 89 -16.73 13.53 22.13
C ALA A 89 -16.24 12.91 23.47
N ILE A 90 -17.10 12.14 24.13
CA ILE A 90 -16.71 11.42 25.37
C ILE A 90 -15.65 10.34 25.08
N GLU A 91 -15.81 9.61 24.00
CA GLU A 91 -14.83 8.57 23.61
C GLU A 91 -13.52 9.21 23.10
N GLU A 92 -13.58 10.36 22.42
CA GLU A 92 -12.41 11.13 22.01
C GLU A 92 -11.61 11.63 23.23
N GLU A 93 -12.28 12.10 24.28
CA GLU A 93 -11.62 12.52 25.53
C GLU A 93 -10.91 11.33 26.20
N LYS A 94 -11.55 10.15 26.24
CA LYS A 94 -10.92 8.91 26.73
C LYS A 94 -9.68 8.55 25.93
N LEU A 95 -9.74 8.71 24.60
CA LEU A 95 -8.60 8.45 23.73
C LEU A 95 -7.47 9.44 23.98
N ALA A 96 -7.80 10.72 24.11
CA ALA A 96 -6.81 11.76 24.42
C ALA A 96 -6.12 11.51 25.77
N GLN A 97 -6.89 11.11 26.81
CA GLN A 97 -6.33 10.75 28.10
C GLN A 97 -5.45 9.49 28.01
N LEU A 98 -5.90 8.47 27.26
CA LEU A 98 -5.13 7.25 27.05
C LEU A 98 -3.77 7.52 26.36
N VAL A 99 -3.76 8.43 25.37
CA VAL A 99 -2.53 8.87 24.70
C VAL A 99 -1.62 9.63 25.68
N LYS A 100 -2.19 10.52 26.48
CA LYS A 100 -1.44 11.26 27.49
C LYS A 100 -0.82 10.33 28.53
N ASP A 101 -1.58 9.37 29.04
CA ASP A 101 -1.09 8.39 30.00
C ASP A 101 0.04 7.50 29.41
N LYS A 102 0.00 7.25 28.10
CA LYS A 102 1.09 6.55 27.41
C LYS A 102 2.33 7.40 27.27
N VAL A 103 2.18 8.68 26.93
CA VAL A 103 3.30 9.63 26.78
C VAL A 103 3.94 9.91 28.15
N ASP A 104 3.13 10.04 29.20
CA ASP A 104 3.58 10.27 30.59
C ASP A 104 4.17 9.00 31.24
N GLY A 105 4.22 7.86 30.53
CA GLY A 105 4.77 6.61 31.03
C GLY A 105 3.90 5.92 32.09
N ARG A 106 2.65 6.35 32.29
CA ARG A 106 1.72 5.75 33.27
C ARG A 106 1.15 4.42 32.80
N ILE A 107 1.16 4.17 31.50
CA ILE A 107 0.84 2.87 30.91
C ILE A 107 2.16 2.21 30.52
N THR A 108 2.71 1.41 31.41
CA THR A 108 3.81 0.52 31.14
C THR A 108 3.23 -0.80 30.63
N ASP A 109 3.59 -1.20 29.41
CA ASP A 109 3.33 -2.55 28.92
C ASP A 109 4.29 -3.50 29.64
N THR A 110 4.05 -3.75 30.94
CA THR A 110 4.82 -4.69 31.73
C THR A 110 4.42 -6.08 31.32
N ILE A 111 5.32 -6.79 30.69
CA ILE A 111 5.16 -8.21 30.39
C ILE A 111 5.54 -8.97 31.65
N GLU A 112 4.57 -9.56 32.32
CA GLU A 112 4.85 -10.69 33.21
C GLU A 112 5.46 -11.81 32.36
N ALA A 113 6.67 -12.18 32.73
CA ALA A 113 7.40 -13.28 32.12
C ALA A 113 6.68 -14.60 32.38
N SER A 114 5.70 -14.94 31.56
CA SER A 114 5.28 -16.32 31.42
C SER A 114 5.97 -16.91 30.20
N SER A 115 6.89 -17.81 30.47
CA SER A 115 7.66 -18.57 29.50
C SER A 115 6.73 -19.30 28.53
N ARG A 116 6.52 -18.72 27.34
CA ARG A 116 6.09 -19.46 26.14
C ARG A 116 6.84 -18.92 24.92
N LYS A 117 7.49 -19.85 24.23
CA LYS A 117 8.29 -19.65 23.03
C LYS A 117 7.56 -18.79 21.99
N GLY A 118 8.19 -17.69 21.57
CA GLY A 118 7.94 -17.05 20.27
C GLY A 118 7.18 -15.72 20.29
N GLY A 119 7.65 -14.71 20.98
CA GLY A 119 7.16 -13.32 20.85
C GLY A 119 8.26 -12.34 21.23
N THR A 120 8.45 -11.36 20.38
CA THR A 120 9.51 -10.36 20.53
C THR A 120 8.96 -9.06 21.10
N THR A 121 9.61 -8.50 22.08
CA THR A 121 9.24 -7.27 22.80
C THR A 121 10.21 -6.14 22.46
N ILE A 122 9.69 -4.92 22.21
CA ILE A 122 10.52 -3.72 22.19
C ILE A 122 10.64 -3.21 23.61
N VAL A 123 11.85 -3.09 24.10
CA VAL A 123 12.14 -2.31 25.29
C VAL A 123 12.88 -1.04 24.85
N ILE A 124 12.19 0.10 24.89
CA ILE A 124 12.82 1.41 24.88
C ILE A 124 12.91 1.83 26.33
N GLY A 125 14.04 1.59 26.95
CA GLY A 125 14.28 1.93 28.35
C GLY A 125 15.71 2.33 28.55
N SER A 126 15.90 3.43 29.31
CA SER A 126 17.16 3.99 29.73
C SER A 126 18.07 2.97 30.41
N SER A 127 19.36 3.14 30.17
CA SER A 127 20.46 2.43 30.81
C SER A 127 20.36 2.40 32.32
N SER A 128 20.21 1.23 32.92
CA SER A 128 20.83 0.93 34.19
C SER A 128 21.91 -0.12 33.93
N ARG A 129 23.15 0.29 34.20
CA ARG A 129 24.29 -0.60 34.28
C ARG A 129 24.01 -1.61 35.38
N ASP A 130 23.89 -2.87 35.02
CA ASP A 130 24.55 -3.96 35.69
C ASP A 130 24.23 -5.30 35.04
N SER A 131 25.29 -6.04 34.85
CA SER A 131 25.45 -7.45 34.46
C SER A 131 25.55 -7.74 32.95
N ILE A 132 26.80 -7.95 32.61
CA ILE A 132 27.38 -8.96 31.70
C ILE A 132 26.41 -9.59 30.70
N GLY A 133 26.55 -9.16 29.44
CA GLY A 133 26.29 -10.00 28.28
C GLY A 133 24.92 -9.95 27.70
N GLN A 134 24.84 -9.28 26.58
CA GLN A 134 23.81 -9.32 25.49
C GLN A 134 22.90 -8.10 25.41
N ASN A 135 23.38 -7.10 24.68
CA ASN A 135 22.54 -6.04 24.13
C ASN A 135 21.54 -6.64 23.12
N LYS A 136 20.30 -6.79 23.51
CA LYS A 136 19.19 -7.13 22.62
C LYS A 136 18.33 -5.89 22.42
N THR A 137 18.28 -5.38 21.20
CA THR A 137 17.25 -4.43 20.77
C THR A 137 16.33 -5.17 19.82
N GLU A 138 15.10 -5.32 20.18
CA GLU A 138 14.07 -6.00 19.40
C GLU A 138 13.00 -5.01 18.99
N ILE A 139 12.79 -4.81 17.69
CA ILE A 139 11.69 -3.97 17.14
C ILE A 139 10.71 -4.90 16.44
N ASN A 140 9.47 -4.95 16.93
CA ASN A 140 8.40 -5.72 16.32
C ASN A 140 7.38 -4.78 15.67
N LEU A 141 7.42 -4.69 14.35
CA LEU A 141 6.47 -3.96 13.53
C LEU A 141 5.52 -4.98 12.86
N GLY A 142 4.50 -5.41 13.56
CA GLY A 142 3.50 -6.32 13.02
C GLY A 142 4.08 -7.59 12.39
N SER A 143 3.97 -7.74 11.09
CA SER A 143 4.52 -8.87 10.34
C SER A 143 6.02 -8.76 10.02
N MET A 144 6.67 -7.62 10.31
CA MET A 144 8.11 -7.43 10.15
C MET A 144 8.81 -7.64 11.50
N LYS A 145 9.42 -8.81 11.68
CA LYS A 145 10.33 -9.07 12.80
C LYS A 145 11.74 -8.65 12.42
N ILE A 146 12.28 -7.65 13.10
CA ILE A 146 13.69 -7.28 12.98
C ILE A 146 14.46 -8.04 14.06
N TYR A 147 15.27 -9.00 13.64
CA TYR A 147 16.06 -9.83 14.56
C TYR A 147 17.47 -9.26 14.74
N LYS A 148 17.89 -9.14 15.98
CA LYS A 148 19.21 -8.62 16.33
C LYS A 148 20.02 -9.64 17.19
N GLY A 149 19.96 -10.89 16.86
CA GLY A 149 20.74 -11.94 17.49
C GLY A 149 21.25 -12.95 16.46
N GLU A 150 22.41 -13.55 16.68
CA GLU A 150 22.98 -14.55 15.76
C GLU A 150 22.06 -15.79 15.61
N LYS A 151 21.41 -16.22 16.68
CA LYS A 151 20.45 -17.34 16.65
C LYS A 151 19.20 -17.01 15.85
N ASP A 152 18.62 -15.83 16.08
CA ASP A 152 17.40 -15.39 15.37
C ASP A 152 17.68 -15.16 13.89
N LYS A 153 18.85 -14.61 13.56
CA LYS A 153 19.30 -14.47 12.17
C LYS A 153 19.49 -15.82 11.51
N ALA A 154 20.02 -16.81 12.22
CA ALA A 154 20.24 -18.16 11.70
C ALA A 154 18.91 -18.89 11.46
N GLU A 155 17.95 -18.84 12.40
CA GLU A 155 16.63 -19.48 12.23
C GLU A 155 15.84 -18.87 11.08
N ARG A 156 15.80 -17.54 10.97
CA ARG A 156 15.10 -16.87 9.88
C ARG A 156 15.71 -17.19 8.52
N LYS A 157 17.02 -17.21 8.44
CA LYS A 157 17.76 -17.41 7.20
C LYS A 157 17.84 -18.87 6.74
N SER A 158 17.47 -19.80 7.58
CA SER A 158 17.36 -21.22 7.23
C SER A 158 15.96 -21.62 6.72
N LYS A 159 14.94 -20.74 6.84
CA LYS A 159 13.62 -21.01 6.26
C LYS A 159 13.70 -21.17 4.76
N ARG A 160 13.00 -22.18 4.24
CA ARG A 160 12.97 -22.45 2.80
C ARG A 160 12.27 -21.34 2.01
N THR A 161 11.24 -20.75 2.61
CA THR A 161 10.48 -19.62 2.04
C THR A 161 10.56 -18.43 2.98
N THR A 162 10.93 -17.28 2.45
CA THR A 162 10.94 -15.99 3.16
C THR A 162 9.98 -15.01 2.50
N SER A 163 9.30 -14.20 3.29
CA SER A 163 8.49 -13.09 2.80
C SER A 163 9.33 -11.83 2.70
N GLN A 164 9.11 -11.04 1.66
CA GLN A 164 9.87 -9.83 1.38
C GLN A 164 8.92 -8.70 1.00
N PHE A 165 9.17 -7.52 1.53
CA PHE A 165 8.54 -6.31 1.03
C PHE A 165 9.34 -5.80 -0.16
N VAL A 166 8.65 -5.51 -1.25
CA VAL A 166 9.26 -5.01 -2.49
C VAL A 166 8.86 -3.57 -2.70
N PHE A 167 9.86 -2.75 -2.96
CA PHE A 167 9.71 -1.40 -3.45
C PHE A 167 10.58 -1.21 -4.68
N ALA A 168 10.00 -0.72 -5.79
CA ALA A 168 10.76 -0.34 -6.96
C ALA A 168 10.29 0.99 -7.52
N PHE A 169 11.21 1.74 -8.08
CA PHE A 169 10.92 2.99 -8.77
C PHE A 169 11.96 3.25 -9.87
N GLY A 170 11.56 4.05 -10.84
CA GLY A 170 12.47 4.42 -11.91
C GLY A 170 11.77 5.13 -13.05
N LEU A 171 12.45 5.16 -14.18
CA LEU A 171 11.97 5.77 -15.41
C LEU A 171 10.97 4.85 -16.10
N ASN A 172 10.00 5.45 -16.75
CA ASN A 172 8.96 4.78 -17.51
C ASN A 172 8.85 5.44 -18.88
N ASN A 173 8.69 4.65 -19.91
CA ASN A 173 8.46 5.15 -21.26
C ASN A 173 7.62 4.15 -22.06
N VAL A 174 7.37 4.46 -23.30
CA VAL A 174 6.62 3.62 -24.23
C VAL A 174 7.45 3.41 -25.47
N ILE A 175 7.51 2.17 -25.93
CA ILE A 175 8.05 1.81 -27.25
C ILE A 175 6.87 1.78 -28.19
N THR A 176 6.87 2.68 -29.15
CA THR A 176 5.91 2.74 -30.23
C THR A 176 6.42 1.90 -31.39
N LYS A 177 5.54 1.10 -32.00
CA LYS A 177 5.89 0.26 -33.13
C LYS A 177 6.46 1.12 -34.26
N ASP A 178 7.58 0.67 -34.84
CA ASP A 178 8.29 1.32 -35.95
C ASP A 178 8.95 2.68 -35.61
N GLU A 179 9.02 3.05 -34.34
CA GLU A 179 9.68 4.28 -33.87
C GLU A 179 10.89 3.97 -32.96
N ASN A 180 11.88 4.85 -32.99
CA ASN A 180 12.99 4.78 -32.05
C ASN A 180 12.60 5.36 -30.69
N LEU A 181 13.15 4.82 -29.60
CA LEU A 181 12.90 5.32 -28.24
C LEU A 181 13.33 6.81 -28.07
N LYS A 182 14.23 7.32 -28.92
CA LYS A 182 14.65 8.73 -28.92
C LYS A 182 13.54 9.66 -29.38
N ASP A 183 12.67 9.17 -30.25
CA ASP A 183 11.58 9.93 -30.86
C ASP A 183 10.26 9.75 -30.08
N SER A 184 10.37 9.18 -28.88
CA SER A 184 9.22 8.89 -28.01
C SER A 184 8.40 10.13 -27.70
N ASP A 185 7.09 9.99 -27.80
CA ASP A 185 6.08 11.00 -27.41
C ASP A 185 6.08 11.35 -25.92
N PHE A 186 6.94 10.74 -25.11
CA PHE A 186 6.94 10.90 -23.66
C PHE A 186 8.29 11.38 -23.12
N LYS A 187 8.21 12.28 -22.14
CA LYS A 187 9.38 12.84 -21.45
C LYS A 187 10.09 11.74 -20.67
N VAL A 188 11.31 11.38 -21.05
CA VAL A 188 12.10 10.32 -20.38
C VAL A 188 12.28 10.61 -18.89
N TRP A 189 12.76 11.80 -18.53
CA TRP A 189 12.97 12.19 -17.12
C TRP A 189 11.69 12.61 -16.38
N GLY A 190 10.58 12.72 -17.08
CA GLY A 190 9.28 13.10 -16.52
C GLY A 190 8.38 11.93 -16.20
N SER A 191 8.57 10.83 -16.89
CA SER A 191 7.74 9.64 -16.79
C SER A 191 8.38 8.62 -15.84
N HIS A 192 7.62 8.15 -14.85
CA HIS A 192 8.15 7.30 -13.79
C HIS A 192 7.23 6.12 -13.49
N PHE A 193 7.80 5.00 -13.11
CA PHE A 193 7.04 3.92 -12.48
C PHE A 193 7.34 3.82 -10.99
N TYR A 194 6.37 3.25 -10.26
CA TYR A 194 6.52 2.85 -8.87
C TYR A 194 5.87 1.48 -8.70
N GLU A 195 6.47 0.63 -7.91
CA GLU A 195 5.93 -0.69 -7.58
C GLU A 195 6.08 -0.94 -6.09
N LEU A 196 5.00 -1.37 -5.44
CA LEU A 196 4.94 -1.71 -4.02
C LEU A 196 4.30 -3.09 -3.91
N GLY A 197 4.95 -4.01 -3.21
CA GLY A 197 4.41 -5.36 -3.13
C GLY A 197 4.99 -6.21 -2.02
N ILE A 198 4.42 -7.39 -1.90
CA ILE A 198 4.90 -8.46 -1.02
C ILE A 198 5.21 -9.66 -1.91
N THR A 199 6.42 -10.17 -1.79
CA THR A 199 6.86 -11.37 -2.50
C THR A 199 7.33 -12.43 -1.54
N TYR A 200 7.17 -13.66 -1.95
CA TYR A 200 7.74 -14.84 -1.31
C TYR A 200 8.92 -15.32 -2.13
N ASN A 201 10.01 -15.57 -1.45
CA ASN A 201 11.23 -16.12 -2.03
C ASN A 201 11.42 -17.55 -1.51
N SER A 202 11.19 -18.54 -2.34
CA SER A 202 11.22 -19.96 -2.01
C SER A 202 12.41 -20.64 -2.63
N ARG A 203 13.34 -21.14 -1.80
CA ARG A 203 14.50 -21.91 -2.27
C ARG A 203 14.04 -23.24 -2.86
N ILE A 204 14.43 -23.50 -4.12
CA ILE A 204 14.02 -24.68 -4.87
C ILE A 204 14.77 -25.92 -4.36
N PHE A 205 16.09 -25.85 -4.22
CA PHE A 205 16.90 -26.97 -3.79
C PHE A 205 17.08 -27.04 -2.27
N LYS A 206 16.98 -28.23 -1.70
CA LYS A 206 17.12 -28.44 -0.24
C LYS A 206 18.52 -28.06 0.27
N ASN A 207 19.56 -28.43 -0.48
CA ASN A 207 20.96 -28.34 -0.04
C ASN A 207 21.77 -27.26 -0.79
N HIS A 208 21.13 -26.47 -1.64
CA HIS A 208 21.77 -25.46 -2.47
C HIS A 208 20.99 -24.17 -2.47
N ASN A 209 21.70 -23.04 -2.42
CA ASN A 209 21.06 -21.70 -2.33
C ASN A 209 20.94 -21.01 -3.68
N LEU A 210 21.42 -21.61 -4.77
CA LEU A 210 21.54 -20.92 -6.05
C LEU A 210 20.19 -20.52 -6.65
N MET A 211 19.16 -21.36 -6.54
CA MET A 211 17.94 -21.19 -7.30
C MET A 211 16.72 -21.03 -6.39
N HIS A 212 15.97 -19.96 -6.62
CA HIS A 212 14.78 -19.61 -5.89
C HIS A 212 13.61 -19.31 -6.84
N ALA A 213 12.41 -19.72 -6.45
CA ALA A 213 11.17 -19.24 -7.05
C ALA A 213 10.68 -18.03 -6.26
N LYS A 214 10.51 -16.90 -6.92
CA LYS A 214 10.04 -15.65 -6.31
C LYS A 214 8.70 -15.28 -6.94
N TYR A 215 7.68 -15.11 -6.12
CA TYR A 215 6.31 -14.83 -6.52
C TYR A 215 5.59 -13.99 -5.48
N GLY A 216 4.54 -13.26 -5.88
CA GLY A 216 3.81 -12.42 -4.95
C GLY A 216 2.73 -11.58 -5.59
N LEU A 217 2.40 -10.47 -4.94
CA LEU A 217 1.47 -9.47 -5.41
C LEU A 217 2.08 -8.09 -5.24
N SER A 218 1.89 -7.22 -6.24
CA SER A 218 2.33 -5.83 -6.19
C SER A 218 1.33 -4.89 -6.86
N LEU A 219 1.30 -3.65 -6.36
CA LEU A 219 0.64 -2.52 -7.01
C LEU A 219 1.67 -1.78 -7.85
N MET A 220 1.43 -1.71 -9.15
CA MET A 220 2.29 -1.06 -10.12
C MET A 220 1.63 0.23 -10.63
N TYR A 221 2.37 1.32 -10.57
CA TYR A 221 1.97 2.65 -11.03
C TYR A 221 2.85 3.06 -12.19
N ASN A 222 2.28 3.12 -13.40
CA ASN A 222 2.96 3.62 -14.59
C ASN A 222 2.48 5.03 -14.87
N ASN A 223 3.39 5.99 -14.83
CA ASN A 223 3.10 7.39 -15.15
C ASN A 223 3.82 7.77 -16.43
N LEU A 224 3.10 8.39 -17.35
CA LEU A 224 3.61 8.92 -18.60
C LEU A 224 3.34 10.42 -18.66
N ARG A 225 4.32 11.17 -19.14
CA ARG A 225 4.20 12.61 -19.38
C ARG A 225 4.43 12.88 -20.86
N PRO A 226 3.38 13.20 -21.62
CA PRO A 226 3.51 13.56 -23.02
C PRO A 226 4.43 14.77 -23.24
N THR A 227 5.10 14.78 -24.40
CA THR A 227 5.84 15.92 -24.93
C THR A 227 4.89 16.90 -25.66
N ASP A 228 5.39 18.00 -26.14
CA ASP A 228 4.74 18.94 -27.07
C ASP A 228 3.36 19.44 -26.63
N ASN A 229 3.21 19.66 -25.33
CA ASN A 229 1.96 20.19 -24.76
C ASN A 229 0.73 19.33 -25.06
N ARG A 230 0.90 18.00 -25.10
CA ARG A 230 -0.15 17.04 -25.48
C ARG A 230 -0.78 16.36 -24.26
N TYR A 231 -1.97 15.82 -24.49
CA TYR A 231 -2.72 15.03 -23.52
C TYR A 231 -3.57 13.98 -24.23
N PHE A 232 -4.03 12.95 -23.50
CA PHE A 232 -4.80 11.86 -24.06
C PHE A 232 -6.29 12.21 -24.12
N VAL A 233 -6.92 11.87 -25.24
CA VAL A 233 -8.36 12.03 -25.49
C VAL A 233 -8.91 10.70 -25.99
N ALA A 234 -9.93 10.18 -25.32
CA ALA A 234 -10.66 9.03 -25.83
C ALA A 234 -11.55 9.46 -26.99
N ASN A 235 -11.35 8.83 -28.14
CA ASN A 235 -12.09 9.07 -29.37
C ASN A 235 -12.69 7.74 -29.85
N GLY A 236 -13.94 7.49 -29.44
CA GLY A 236 -14.57 6.19 -29.62
C GLY A 236 -13.76 5.07 -28.99
N ASP A 237 -13.37 4.10 -29.80
CA ASP A 237 -12.61 2.92 -29.35
C ASP A 237 -11.09 3.13 -29.28
N GLN A 238 -10.60 4.31 -29.71
CA GLN A 238 -9.19 4.67 -29.71
C GLN A 238 -8.89 5.78 -28.70
N THR A 239 -7.63 5.93 -28.38
CA THR A 239 -7.15 7.02 -27.52
C THR A 239 -6.00 7.74 -28.21
N ASP A 240 -6.27 9.00 -28.53
CA ASP A 240 -5.38 9.87 -29.29
C ASP A 240 -4.56 10.77 -28.36
N LEU A 241 -3.36 11.11 -28.80
CA LEU A 241 -2.52 12.10 -28.15
C LEU A 241 -2.69 13.45 -28.87
N VAL A 242 -3.43 14.36 -28.26
CA VAL A 242 -3.86 15.62 -28.85
C VAL A 242 -3.10 16.80 -28.24
N GLN A 243 -2.77 17.80 -29.08
CA GLN A 243 -2.13 19.04 -28.61
C GLN A 243 -3.14 19.92 -27.91
N SER A 244 -2.78 20.43 -26.73
CA SER A 244 -3.62 21.36 -25.96
C SER A 244 -3.56 22.79 -26.55
N THR A 245 -4.70 23.48 -26.56
CA THR A 245 -4.79 24.89 -26.94
C THR A 245 -4.24 25.84 -25.87
N VAL A 246 -4.21 25.39 -24.62
CA VAL A 246 -3.60 26.11 -23.50
C VAL A 246 -2.27 25.46 -23.11
N LYS A 247 -1.34 26.26 -22.60
CA LYS A 247 -0.06 25.76 -22.11
C LYS A 247 -0.28 24.92 -20.85
N LEU A 248 0.12 23.66 -20.89
CA LEU A 248 0.04 22.74 -19.76
C LEU A 248 1.34 22.79 -18.95
N ASP A 249 1.24 23.12 -17.66
CA ASP A 249 2.36 23.00 -16.71
C ASP A 249 2.65 21.52 -16.40
N GLU A 250 1.59 20.72 -16.36
CA GLU A 250 1.69 19.27 -16.16
C GLU A 250 0.61 18.56 -16.97
N SER A 251 1.04 17.63 -17.83
CA SER A 251 0.21 16.59 -18.40
C SER A 251 0.77 15.24 -17.92
N ARG A 252 -0.05 14.46 -17.23
CA ARG A 252 0.37 13.16 -16.69
C ARG A 252 -0.74 12.16 -16.82
N PHE A 253 -0.45 11.07 -17.50
CA PHE A 253 -1.30 9.91 -17.60
C PHE A 253 -0.79 8.80 -16.67
N ARG A 254 -1.68 8.21 -15.87
CA ARG A 254 -1.33 7.19 -14.88
C ARG A 254 -2.23 5.98 -15.03
N ASN A 255 -1.60 4.83 -15.19
CA ASN A 255 -2.22 3.51 -15.09
C ASN A 255 -1.76 2.82 -13.81
N VAL A 256 -2.69 2.16 -13.13
CA VAL A 256 -2.44 1.40 -11.90
C VAL A 256 -2.90 -0.03 -12.13
N TYR A 257 -2.02 -0.98 -11.87
CA TYR A 257 -2.28 -2.40 -12.01
C TYR A 257 -2.02 -3.14 -10.70
N LEU A 258 -2.85 -4.11 -10.40
CA LEU A 258 -2.56 -5.13 -9.41
C LEU A 258 -1.91 -6.29 -10.16
N THR A 259 -0.65 -6.57 -9.88
CA THR A 259 0.18 -7.52 -10.63
C THR A 259 0.64 -8.68 -9.75
N ALA A 260 0.77 -9.84 -10.35
CA ALA A 260 1.40 -11.03 -9.79
C ALA A 260 2.74 -11.26 -10.50
N PRO A 261 3.86 -10.81 -9.93
CA PRO A 261 5.19 -11.12 -10.48
C PRO A 261 5.60 -12.57 -10.16
N ILE A 262 6.28 -13.20 -11.09
CA ILE A 262 6.89 -14.54 -10.95
C ILE A 262 8.29 -14.48 -11.56
N HIS A 263 9.31 -14.78 -10.74
CA HIS A 263 10.71 -14.81 -11.19
C HIS A 263 11.41 -16.09 -10.75
N LEU A 264 12.32 -16.54 -11.58
CA LEU A 264 13.37 -17.45 -11.20
C LEU A 264 14.57 -16.61 -10.79
N GLU A 265 14.94 -16.68 -9.51
CA GLU A 265 16.07 -15.93 -8.96
C GLU A 265 17.26 -16.85 -8.74
N PHE A 266 18.41 -16.42 -9.22
CA PHE A 266 19.72 -17.04 -8.96
C PHE A 266 20.40 -16.21 -7.86
N ASP A 267 20.51 -16.76 -6.66
CA ASP A 267 21.17 -16.12 -5.51
C ASP A 267 22.52 -16.78 -5.24
N PHE A 268 23.59 -16.03 -5.46
CA PHE A 268 24.97 -16.49 -5.28
C PHE A 268 25.46 -16.39 -3.84
N THR A 269 24.56 -16.14 -2.88
CA THR A 269 24.90 -16.12 -1.46
C THR A 269 25.38 -17.49 -1.00
N PRO A 270 26.60 -17.60 -0.46
CA PRO A 270 27.16 -18.87 -0.03
C PRO A 270 26.44 -19.42 1.20
N LYS A 271 26.39 -20.75 1.30
CA LYS A 271 25.94 -21.44 2.51
C LYS A 271 26.91 -21.13 3.67
N LYS A 272 26.38 -20.99 4.88
CA LYS A 272 27.16 -20.84 6.10
C LYS A 272 27.00 -22.07 6.99
N LEU A 273 28.10 -22.51 7.58
CA LEU A 273 28.11 -23.59 8.57
C LEU A 273 27.98 -22.98 9.97
N SER A 274 27.37 -23.74 10.89
CA SER A 274 27.39 -23.45 12.30
C SER A 274 28.84 -23.55 12.84
N LYS A 275 29.14 -22.92 13.99
CA LYS A 275 30.46 -22.95 14.60
C LYS A 275 30.94 -24.37 14.92
N ASP A 276 30.01 -25.27 15.21
CA ASP A 276 30.22 -26.69 15.48
C ASP A 276 30.18 -27.58 14.21
N GLY A 277 30.03 -26.99 13.03
CA GLY A 277 30.00 -27.71 11.75
C GLY A 277 28.77 -28.59 11.51
N THR A 278 27.88 -28.72 12.50
CA THR A 278 26.77 -29.71 12.46
C THR A 278 25.56 -29.21 11.66
N LYS A 279 25.37 -27.87 11.51
CA LYS A 279 24.20 -27.28 10.82
C LYS A 279 24.61 -26.37 9.68
N THR A 280 23.92 -26.49 8.55
CA THR A 280 24.08 -25.60 7.40
C THR A 280 22.96 -24.58 7.40
N TYR A 281 23.32 -23.30 7.30
CA TYR A 281 22.40 -22.18 7.19
C TYR A 281 22.43 -21.61 5.78
N PHE A 282 21.25 -21.39 5.22
CA PHE A 282 21.08 -20.76 3.92
C PHE A 282 20.55 -19.33 4.14
N ARG A 283 21.34 -18.36 3.73
CA ARG A 283 20.98 -16.95 3.74
C ARG A 283 20.58 -16.52 2.33
N THR A 284 19.77 -15.50 2.21
CA THR A 284 19.39 -14.94 0.92
C THR A 284 19.79 -13.46 0.87
N HIS A 285 20.09 -12.97 -0.33
CA HIS A 285 20.38 -11.56 -0.57
C HIS A 285 21.60 -11.02 0.23
N GLU A 286 22.65 -11.78 0.31
CA GLU A 286 23.95 -11.31 0.87
C GLU A 286 25.05 -11.22 -0.20
N SER A 287 24.75 -11.58 -1.45
CA SER A 287 25.68 -11.58 -2.57
C SER A 287 24.99 -11.07 -3.86
N VAL A 288 25.65 -11.30 -4.98
CA VAL A 288 25.06 -11.03 -6.31
C VAL A 288 23.83 -11.91 -6.51
N ARG A 289 22.84 -11.35 -7.14
CA ARG A 289 21.61 -12.06 -7.53
C ARG A 289 21.11 -11.61 -8.90
N LEU A 290 20.55 -12.54 -9.63
CA LEU A 290 19.95 -12.34 -10.92
C LEU A 290 18.54 -12.94 -10.90
N GLY A 291 17.54 -12.18 -11.30
CA GLY A 291 16.18 -12.69 -11.44
C GLY A 291 15.68 -12.46 -12.85
N ILE A 292 15.07 -13.48 -13.42
CA ILE A 292 14.39 -13.42 -14.71
C ILE A 292 12.99 -13.98 -14.57
N GLY A 293 12.03 -13.38 -15.25
CA GLY A 293 10.65 -13.82 -15.16
C GLY A 293 9.69 -12.87 -15.86
N GLY A 294 8.49 -12.83 -15.34
CA GLY A 294 7.44 -11.98 -15.87
C GLY A 294 6.43 -11.62 -14.82
N TYR A 295 5.41 -10.94 -15.25
CA TYR A 295 4.27 -10.57 -14.45
C TYR A 295 2.99 -10.56 -15.29
N ALA A 296 1.89 -10.75 -14.62
CA ALA A 296 0.56 -10.53 -15.16
C ALA A 296 -0.28 -9.77 -14.13
N GLY A 297 -1.17 -8.92 -14.60
CA GLY A 297 -1.98 -8.10 -13.74
C GLY A 297 -3.27 -7.60 -14.36
N VAL A 298 -4.11 -7.05 -13.52
CA VAL A 298 -5.37 -6.42 -13.90
C VAL A 298 -5.33 -4.93 -13.61
N ARG A 299 -5.94 -4.15 -14.49
CA ARG A 299 -6.04 -2.70 -14.32
C ARG A 299 -7.00 -2.36 -13.19
N VAL A 300 -6.49 -1.62 -12.22
CA VAL A 300 -7.30 -1.10 -11.11
C VAL A 300 -7.86 0.27 -11.47
N LYS A 301 -7.07 1.09 -12.20
CA LYS A 301 -7.44 2.48 -12.45
C LYS A 301 -6.58 3.12 -13.53
N SER A 302 -7.22 3.93 -14.37
CA SER A 302 -6.56 4.90 -15.25
C SER A 302 -7.02 6.31 -14.91
N LYS A 303 -6.13 7.29 -15.02
CA LYS A 303 -6.44 8.70 -14.82
C LYS A 303 -5.46 9.61 -15.52
N GLN A 304 -5.96 10.74 -15.96
CA GLN A 304 -5.18 11.86 -16.47
C GLN A 304 -5.23 13.03 -15.48
N ILE A 305 -4.12 13.73 -15.35
CA ILE A 305 -3.99 14.93 -14.52
C ILE A 305 -3.39 16.00 -15.40
N LEU A 306 -4.15 17.09 -15.58
CA LEU A 306 -3.72 18.28 -16.30
C LEU A 306 -3.60 19.42 -15.30
N LYS A 307 -2.53 20.22 -15.42
CA LYS A 307 -2.39 21.48 -14.70
C LYS A 307 -2.05 22.56 -15.71
N TYR A 308 -2.74 23.66 -15.62
CA TYR A 308 -2.56 24.82 -16.47
C TYR A 308 -3.02 26.09 -15.76
N GLU A 309 -2.68 27.23 -16.31
CA GLU A 309 -3.06 28.54 -15.78
C GLU A 309 -3.82 29.32 -16.83
N ILE A 310 -4.97 29.89 -16.45
CA ILE A 310 -5.80 30.79 -17.25
C ILE A 310 -6.10 32.01 -16.39
N ASP A 311 -5.82 33.20 -16.90
CA ASP A 311 -6.09 34.48 -16.21
C ASP A 311 -5.58 34.50 -14.76
N ASP A 312 -4.29 34.12 -14.56
CA ASP A 312 -3.62 33.99 -13.27
C ASP A 312 -4.27 32.96 -12.29
N HIS A 313 -5.20 32.15 -12.77
CA HIS A 313 -5.82 31.10 -11.98
C HIS A 313 -5.23 29.72 -12.30
N LYS A 314 -4.66 29.07 -11.28
CA LYS A 314 -4.10 27.70 -11.40
C LYS A 314 -5.20 26.67 -11.36
N ILE A 315 -5.41 25.99 -12.46
CA ILE A 315 -6.42 24.94 -12.63
C ILE A 315 -5.74 23.58 -12.57
N LYS A 316 -6.32 22.68 -11.81
CA LYS A 316 -5.92 21.28 -11.75
C LYS A 316 -7.09 20.38 -12.06
N GLU A 317 -7.07 19.82 -13.23
CA GLU A 317 -8.06 18.88 -13.70
C GLU A 317 -7.65 17.42 -13.45
N ARG A 318 -8.60 16.59 -13.08
CA ARG A 318 -8.39 15.14 -12.89
C ARG A 318 -9.50 14.39 -13.60
N GLN A 319 -9.16 13.84 -14.72
CA GLN A 319 -10.03 12.97 -15.49
C GLN A 319 -9.79 11.52 -15.09
N LYS A 320 -10.84 10.81 -14.70
CA LYS A 320 -10.83 9.38 -14.42
C LYS A 320 -11.68 8.71 -15.47
N GLY A 321 -11.18 7.68 -16.10
CA GLY A 321 -11.91 6.97 -17.14
C GLY A 321 -11.16 5.74 -17.57
N ASP A 322 -11.73 5.02 -18.51
CA ASP A 322 -11.13 3.86 -19.13
C ASP A 322 -9.99 4.25 -20.07
N PHE A 323 -10.16 5.30 -20.86
CA PHE A 323 -9.22 5.74 -21.90
C PHE A 323 -8.82 4.58 -22.84
N ASN A 324 -9.69 3.61 -23.07
CA ASN A 324 -9.42 2.41 -23.85
C ASN A 324 -8.12 1.67 -23.47
N VAL A 325 -7.66 1.85 -22.22
CA VAL A 325 -6.47 1.15 -21.70
C VAL A 325 -6.78 -0.32 -21.52
N SER A 326 -5.82 -1.18 -21.86
CA SER A 326 -5.93 -2.62 -21.68
C SER A 326 -6.23 -3.00 -20.23
N ASP A 327 -7.26 -3.85 -20.03
CA ASP A 327 -7.67 -4.30 -18.69
C ASP A 327 -6.66 -5.27 -18.08
N PHE A 328 -5.95 -6.01 -18.92
CA PHE A 328 -4.88 -6.91 -18.55
C PHE A 328 -3.54 -6.28 -18.92
N ASN A 329 -2.56 -6.50 -18.06
CA ASN A 329 -1.17 -6.15 -18.32
C ASN A 329 -0.33 -7.38 -18.04
N TYR A 330 0.51 -7.77 -18.99
CA TYR A 330 1.48 -8.85 -18.81
C TYR A 330 2.77 -8.52 -19.54
N GLY A 331 3.87 -9.01 -18.99
CA GLY A 331 5.17 -8.67 -19.54
C GLY A 331 6.30 -9.47 -18.94
N LEU A 332 7.48 -9.17 -19.45
CA LEU A 332 8.75 -9.71 -18.97
C LEU A 332 9.42 -8.76 -18.01
N SER A 333 10.16 -9.31 -17.08
CA SER A 333 10.97 -8.52 -16.17
C SER A 333 12.22 -9.26 -15.76
N ALA A 334 13.30 -8.50 -15.57
CA ALA A 334 14.56 -9.01 -15.09
C ALA A 334 15.22 -8.02 -14.14
N TYR A 335 16.00 -8.54 -13.22
CA TYR A 335 16.81 -7.72 -12.33
C TYR A 335 18.16 -8.35 -12.05
N VAL A 336 19.15 -7.51 -11.83
CA VAL A 336 20.47 -7.88 -11.37
C VAL A 336 20.88 -6.98 -10.22
N GLY A 337 21.43 -7.52 -9.16
CA GLY A 337 21.76 -6.72 -7.99
C GLY A 337 22.67 -7.39 -6.99
N TYR A 338 22.95 -6.65 -5.94
CA TYR A 338 23.74 -7.09 -4.80
C TYR A 338 22.98 -6.83 -3.50
N GLY A 339 22.95 -7.82 -2.63
CA GLY A 339 22.20 -7.70 -1.40
C GLY A 339 20.70 -7.46 -1.65
N GLN A 340 20.17 -6.42 -1.07
CA GLN A 340 18.74 -6.08 -1.18
C GLN A 340 18.41 -5.17 -2.36
N THR A 341 19.42 -4.61 -3.04
CA THR A 341 19.26 -3.61 -4.11
C THR A 341 19.54 -4.22 -5.47
N SER A 342 18.72 -3.89 -6.46
CA SER A 342 18.87 -4.41 -7.83
C SER A 342 18.53 -3.33 -8.87
N LEU A 343 19.20 -3.37 -10.00
CA LEU A 343 18.75 -2.74 -11.23
C LEU A 343 17.60 -3.60 -11.78
N TYR A 344 16.50 -2.99 -12.17
CA TYR A 344 15.27 -3.66 -12.56
C TYR A 344 14.74 -3.12 -13.88
N VAL A 345 14.46 -4.01 -14.80
CA VAL A 345 13.88 -3.71 -16.11
C VAL A 345 12.57 -4.47 -16.28
N LYS A 346 11.58 -3.83 -16.90
CA LYS A 346 10.29 -4.39 -17.27
C LYS A 346 9.92 -4.00 -18.68
N TYR A 347 9.21 -4.88 -19.36
CA TYR A 347 8.67 -4.66 -20.69
C TYR A 347 7.29 -5.31 -20.79
N ASP A 348 6.25 -4.50 -21.07
CA ASP A 348 4.91 -4.99 -21.32
C ASP A 348 4.83 -5.65 -22.70
N LEU A 349 4.34 -6.88 -22.76
CA LEU A 349 4.17 -7.63 -24.02
C LEU A 349 2.87 -7.26 -24.72
N ASN A 350 1.89 -6.74 -23.99
CA ASN A 350 0.66 -6.26 -24.58
C ASN A 350 0.67 -4.74 -24.74
N PRO A 351 -0.01 -4.21 -25.76
CA PRO A 351 -0.18 -2.77 -25.93
C PRO A 351 -0.91 -2.11 -24.76
N MET A 352 -0.56 -0.86 -24.47
CA MET A 352 -1.19 -0.06 -23.43
C MET A 352 -2.67 0.21 -23.71
N PHE A 353 -3.04 0.44 -24.97
CA PHE A 353 -4.41 0.67 -25.43
C PHE A 353 -4.96 -0.53 -26.19
N LYS A 354 -6.27 -0.77 -26.10
CA LYS A 354 -6.93 -1.96 -26.67
C LYS A 354 -7.00 -1.94 -28.20
N ASN A 355 -7.36 -0.80 -28.77
CA ASN A 355 -7.77 -0.71 -30.17
C ASN A 355 -7.05 0.41 -30.95
N ASN A 356 -5.92 0.90 -30.44
CA ASN A 356 -5.16 1.89 -31.16
C ASN A 356 -4.50 1.28 -32.40
N ASN A 357 -4.45 2.02 -33.49
CA ASN A 357 -3.85 1.58 -34.75
C ASN A 357 -2.36 1.28 -34.63
N ILE A 358 -1.68 1.94 -33.70
CA ILE A 358 -0.24 1.78 -33.45
C ILE A 358 -0.07 1.22 -32.04
N ASP A 359 0.62 0.08 -31.96
CA ASP A 359 0.93 -0.56 -30.71
C ASP A 359 1.94 0.24 -29.90
N GLN A 360 1.62 0.47 -28.64
CA GLN A 360 2.44 1.18 -27.68
C GLN A 360 2.69 0.30 -26.45
N ASN A 361 3.91 -0.19 -26.30
CA ASN A 361 4.30 -1.10 -25.22
C ASN A 361 5.11 -0.36 -24.16
N ASN A 362 4.70 -0.49 -22.91
CA ASN A 362 5.36 0.20 -21.81
C ASN A 362 6.70 -0.48 -21.46
N VAL A 363 7.73 0.34 -21.24
CA VAL A 363 9.05 -0.08 -20.79
C VAL A 363 9.46 0.70 -19.56
N SER A 364 10.06 0.03 -18.58
CA SER A 364 10.50 0.63 -17.34
C SER A 364 11.91 0.20 -16.98
N LEU A 365 12.70 1.13 -16.48
CA LEU A 365 14.06 0.89 -15.96
C LEU A 365 14.22 1.61 -14.63
N GLY A 366 14.67 0.92 -13.61
CA GLY A 366 14.82 1.54 -12.29
C GLY A 366 15.55 0.69 -11.26
N ILE A 367 15.36 1.06 -10.01
CA ILE A 367 15.96 0.40 -8.87
C ILE A 367 14.86 -0.34 -8.11
N ARG A 368 15.17 -1.56 -7.69
CA ARG A 368 14.30 -2.42 -6.89
C ARG A 368 14.99 -2.76 -5.59
N PHE A 369 14.23 -2.67 -4.50
CA PHE A 369 14.61 -3.07 -3.16
C PHE A 369 13.74 -4.24 -2.72
N ASP A 370 14.38 -5.29 -2.23
CA ASP A 370 13.74 -6.47 -1.67
C ASP A 370 14.12 -6.56 -0.18
N PHE A 371 13.27 -6.01 0.68
CA PHE A 371 13.48 -6.01 2.13
C PHE A 371 13.06 -7.36 2.72
N ASN A 372 14.00 -8.00 3.40
CA ASN A 372 13.84 -9.37 3.93
C ASN A 372 13.77 -9.37 5.46
#